data_979ee786f314cf55e146f1f8c2aae3a9
#
_entry.id   979ee786f314cf55e146f1f8c2aae3a9
#
_cell.length_a   1.000
_cell.length_b   1.000
_cell.length_c   1.000
_cell.angle_alpha   90.00
_cell.angle_beta   90.00
_cell.angle_gamma   90.00
#
_symmetry.space_group_name_H-M   'P 1'
#
loop_
_entity.id
_entity.type
_entity.pdbx_description
1 polymer ?
#
loop_
_entity_poly.entity_id
_entity_poly.type
_entity_poly.pdbx_seq_one_letter_code
_entity_poly.pdbx_strand_id
1 'polypeptide(L)'
;MTKILQIIPVLFLALIIFVCEASAKINIFTQARYIPELSFYGDSGKAYKLKDFHNNELLMAVLWSRTCGPCINDMKKLDKFAHRTKDKGIQVILISPEKEFRTGEERYNFLRKIGAPHLVSYVDRKANFVNGMGVFVTPAVILVNKDNEEVGQITGDVDWDDDDVIDYMLKLKNDVSKKLEEKKAANQQNEEQN
;
A
#
# COMPACT_ATOMS: atom_id res chain seq x y z
N MET A 1 8.81 3.33 -76.17
CA MET A 1 9.63 3.18 -74.91
C MET A 1 8.86 3.73 -73.75
N THR A 2 8.12 2.89 -73.09
CA THR A 2 7.15 3.26 -72.01
C THR A 2 7.80 2.98 -70.66
N LYS A 3 8.10 4.01 -69.91
CA LYS A 3 8.61 3.88 -68.52
C LYS A 3 7.45 3.59 -67.58
N ILE A 4 7.40 2.40 -67.02
CA ILE A 4 6.49 2.00 -65.96
C ILE A 4 7.04 2.57 -64.67
N LEU A 5 6.34 3.57 -64.13
CA LEU A 5 6.60 4.12 -62.80
C LEU A 5 5.97 3.19 -61.76
N GLN A 6 6.79 2.39 -61.08
CA GLN A 6 6.34 1.56 -59.98
C GLN A 6 6.08 2.45 -58.73
N ILE A 7 4.82 2.61 -58.38
CA ILE A 7 4.39 3.22 -57.13
C ILE A 7 4.44 2.13 -56.07
N ILE A 8 5.43 2.21 -55.18
CA ILE A 8 5.52 1.36 -53.98
C ILE A 8 4.56 1.93 -52.95
N PRO A 9 3.52 1.21 -52.49
CA PRO A 9 2.72 1.66 -51.40
C PRO A 9 3.55 1.52 -50.09
N VAL A 10 3.89 2.65 -49.52
CA VAL A 10 4.46 2.71 -48.14
C VAL A 10 3.37 2.29 -47.17
N LEU A 11 3.44 1.04 -46.77
CA LEU A 11 2.57 0.49 -45.70
C LEU A 11 3.02 1.12 -44.37
N PHE A 12 2.34 2.18 -43.95
CA PHE A 12 2.47 2.74 -42.61
C PHE A 12 1.92 1.71 -41.64
N LEU A 13 2.79 0.84 -41.15
CA LEU A 13 2.49 -0.03 -40.02
C LEU A 13 2.42 0.85 -38.77
N ALA A 14 1.22 1.35 -38.46
CA ALA A 14 0.95 2.02 -37.20
C ALA A 14 1.11 0.99 -36.09
N LEU A 15 2.29 0.95 -35.49
CA LEU A 15 2.57 0.20 -34.27
C LEU A 15 1.77 0.88 -33.13
N ILE A 16 0.55 0.39 -32.92
CA ILE A 16 -0.24 0.78 -31.72
C ILE A 16 0.49 0.18 -30.53
N ILE A 17 1.33 0.99 -29.90
CA ILE A 17 1.91 0.66 -28.60
C ILE A 17 0.74 0.70 -27.62
N PHE A 18 0.23 -0.47 -27.28
CA PHE A 18 -0.72 -0.62 -26.18
C PHE A 18 0.06 -0.33 -24.89
N VAL A 19 0.07 0.91 -24.44
CA VAL A 19 0.57 1.26 -23.12
C VAL A 19 -0.46 0.68 -22.13
N CYS A 20 -0.14 -0.48 -21.58
CA CYS A 20 -0.89 -1.03 -20.45
C CYS A 20 -0.57 -0.15 -19.25
N GLU A 21 -1.38 0.87 -19.03
CA GLU A 21 -1.33 1.60 -17.76
C GLU A 21 -1.76 0.63 -16.66
N ALA A 22 -0.83 0.31 -15.76
CA ALA A 22 -1.10 -0.50 -14.59
C ALA A 22 -1.93 0.34 -13.60
N SER A 23 -3.23 0.38 -13.83
CA SER A 23 -4.17 1.04 -12.92
C SER A 23 -4.20 0.35 -11.56
N ALA A 24 -4.26 1.15 -10.50
CA ALA A 24 -4.42 0.62 -9.14
C ALA A 24 -5.71 -0.20 -9.02
N LYS A 25 -5.61 -1.34 -8.36
CA LYS A 25 -6.76 -2.15 -7.98
C LYS A 25 -7.05 -1.95 -6.50
N ILE A 26 -8.17 -1.30 -6.19
CA ILE A 26 -8.65 -1.11 -4.82
C ILE A 26 -9.70 -2.19 -4.53
N ASN A 27 -9.48 -2.98 -3.50
CA ASN A 27 -10.38 -4.03 -3.05
C ASN A 27 -10.72 -3.82 -1.58
N ILE A 28 -11.86 -3.22 -1.30
CA ILE A 28 -12.38 -3.04 0.06
C ILE A 28 -13.31 -4.20 0.38
N PHE A 29 -13.08 -4.86 1.50
CA PHE A 29 -13.82 -6.04 1.89
C PHE A 29 -15.18 -5.67 2.47
N THR A 30 -16.20 -6.46 2.14
CA THR A 30 -17.55 -6.32 2.73
C THR A 30 -17.55 -6.65 4.22
N GLN A 31 -16.72 -7.62 4.62
CA GLN A 31 -16.46 -8.00 6.00
C GLN A 31 -14.96 -7.94 6.26
N ALA A 32 -14.58 -7.35 7.38
CA ALA A 32 -13.20 -7.31 7.83
C ALA A 32 -12.67 -8.72 8.11
N ARG A 33 -11.38 -8.96 7.81
CA ARG A 33 -10.74 -10.26 7.92
C ARG A 33 -9.78 -10.30 9.12
N TYR A 34 -9.70 -11.44 9.74
CA TYR A 34 -8.68 -11.70 10.75
C TYR A 34 -7.27 -11.60 10.17
N ILE A 35 -6.39 -10.91 10.88
CA ILE A 35 -4.97 -10.84 10.57
C ILE A 35 -4.21 -11.85 11.44
N PRO A 36 -3.44 -12.78 10.85
CA PRO A 36 -2.57 -13.66 11.61
C PRO A 36 -1.53 -12.89 12.44
N GLU A 37 -1.04 -13.48 13.54
CA GLU A 37 -0.01 -12.91 14.41
C GLU A 37 1.38 -12.91 13.74
N LEU A 38 1.53 -12.17 12.64
CA LEU A 38 2.73 -12.08 11.84
C LEU A 38 3.64 -10.96 12.33
N SER A 39 4.95 -11.22 12.40
CA SER A 39 5.94 -10.26 12.86
C SER A 39 6.76 -9.70 11.71
N PHE A 40 7.08 -8.42 11.82
CA PHE A 40 8.11 -7.72 11.05
C PHE A 40 9.02 -6.97 12.03
N TYR A 41 10.15 -6.44 11.58
CA TYR A 41 11.22 -6.04 12.48
C TYR A 41 11.70 -4.62 12.22
N GLY A 42 11.91 -3.87 13.28
CA GLY A 42 12.59 -2.57 13.25
C GLY A 42 14.11 -2.70 13.21
N ASP A 43 14.79 -1.56 13.12
CA ASP A 43 16.27 -1.49 12.97
C ASP A 43 17.02 -2.08 14.17
N SER A 44 16.47 -1.96 15.37
CA SER A 44 17.04 -2.57 16.58
C SER A 44 16.85 -4.10 16.66
N GLY A 45 16.19 -4.71 15.67
CA GLY A 45 15.79 -6.11 15.70
C GLY A 45 14.53 -6.38 16.54
N LYS A 46 13.89 -5.34 17.09
CA LYS A 46 12.62 -5.48 17.80
C LYS A 46 11.54 -5.96 16.84
N ALA A 47 10.81 -6.99 17.27
CA ALA A 47 9.64 -7.49 16.54
C ALA A 47 8.43 -6.57 16.78
N TYR A 48 7.68 -6.34 15.72
CA TYR A 48 6.41 -5.63 15.69
C TYR A 48 5.36 -6.48 15.00
N LYS A 49 4.09 -6.24 15.33
CA LYS A 49 2.90 -6.76 14.66
C LYS A 49 2.00 -5.60 14.26
N LEU A 50 1.07 -5.80 13.34
CA LEU A 50 0.17 -4.72 12.93
C LEU A 50 -0.64 -4.16 14.10
N LYS A 51 -1.02 -4.99 15.06
CA LYS A 51 -1.72 -4.56 16.28
C LYS A 51 -0.93 -3.59 17.17
N ASP A 52 0.38 -3.48 17.01
CA ASP A 52 1.19 -2.53 17.78
C ASP A 52 0.99 -1.08 17.29
N PHE A 53 0.25 -0.88 16.19
CA PHE A 53 -0.06 0.41 15.57
C PHE A 53 -1.53 0.84 15.74
N HIS A 54 -2.20 0.33 16.77
CA HIS A 54 -3.64 0.52 17.02
C HIS A 54 -4.08 1.94 17.43
N ASN A 55 -3.16 2.89 17.56
CA ASN A 55 -3.48 4.28 17.94
C ASN A 55 -4.14 5.10 16.83
N ASN A 56 -4.31 4.52 15.64
CA ASN A 56 -4.90 5.18 14.48
C ASN A 56 -6.20 4.50 14.08
N GLU A 57 -7.08 5.24 13.38
CA GLU A 57 -8.35 4.70 12.91
C GLU A 57 -8.15 3.80 11.69
N LEU A 58 -7.13 4.11 10.86
CA LEU A 58 -6.73 3.32 9.70
C LEU A 58 -5.20 3.24 9.63
N LEU A 59 -4.67 2.02 9.59
CA LEU A 59 -3.27 1.75 9.31
C LEU A 59 -3.12 1.30 7.87
N MET A 60 -2.15 1.88 7.17
CA MET A 60 -1.70 1.49 5.83
C MET A 60 -0.33 0.81 5.94
N ALA A 61 -0.29 -0.50 5.85
CA ALA A 61 0.95 -1.26 5.78
C ALA A 61 1.35 -1.46 4.32
N VAL A 62 2.34 -0.71 3.85
CA VAL A 62 2.78 -0.66 2.46
C VAL A 62 3.92 -1.64 2.23
N LEU A 63 3.66 -2.65 1.42
CA LEU A 63 4.66 -3.63 0.99
C LEU A 63 5.38 -3.09 -0.24
N TRP A 64 6.69 -2.95 -0.13
CA TRP A 64 7.51 -2.36 -1.17
C TRP A 64 8.88 -3.04 -1.30
N SER A 65 9.59 -2.75 -2.38
CA SER A 65 10.95 -3.24 -2.63
C SER A 65 11.80 -2.14 -3.27
N ARG A 66 13.10 -2.10 -2.94
CA ARG A 66 14.06 -1.18 -3.59
C ARG A 66 14.26 -1.47 -5.08
N THR A 67 13.87 -2.66 -5.54
CA THR A 67 13.95 -3.07 -6.94
C THR A 67 12.63 -2.92 -7.69
N CYS A 68 11.57 -2.52 -7.00
CA CYS A 68 10.25 -2.26 -7.56
C CYS A 68 10.19 -0.83 -8.11
N GLY A 69 10.27 -0.67 -9.43
CA GLY A 69 10.25 0.64 -10.10
C GLY A 69 9.01 1.49 -9.73
N PRO A 70 7.79 0.99 -9.84
CA PRO A 70 6.58 1.71 -9.39
C PRO A 70 6.66 2.15 -7.93
N CYS A 71 7.13 1.27 -7.01
CA CYS A 71 7.27 1.64 -5.61
C CYS A 71 8.18 2.86 -5.41
N ILE A 72 9.31 2.92 -6.13
CA ILE A 72 10.26 4.03 -6.03
C ILE A 72 9.65 5.34 -6.53
N ASN A 73 8.91 5.27 -7.63
CA ASN A 73 8.25 6.44 -8.23
C ASN A 73 7.21 7.05 -7.29
N ASP A 74 6.49 6.22 -6.55
CA ASP A 74 5.40 6.63 -5.66
C ASP A 74 5.87 7.11 -4.29
N MET A 75 7.09 6.76 -3.89
CA MET A 75 7.53 6.91 -2.51
C MET A 75 7.49 8.36 -2.02
N LYS A 76 7.87 9.34 -2.88
CA LYS A 76 7.80 10.77 -2.55
C LYS A 76 6.34 11.25 -2.37
N LYS A 77 5.41 10.75 -3.19
CA LYS A 77 3.99 11.08 -3.10
C LYS A 77 3.37 10.47 -1.84
N LEU A 78 3.75 9.23 -1.54
CA LEU A 78 3.32 8.53 -0.34
C LEU A 78 3.82 9.21 0.95
N ASP A 79 5.05 9.76 0.96
CA ASP A 79 5.59 10.54 2.08
C ASP A 79 4.74 11.80 2.35
N LYS A 80 4.37 12.52 1.30
CA LYS A 80 3.48 13.68 1.39
C LYS A 80 2.07 13.27 1.87
N PHE A 81 1.52 12.18 1.33
CA PHE A 81 0.24 11.63 1.78
C PHE A 81 0.28 11.34 3.28
N ALA A 82 1.29 10.60 3.74
CA ALA A 82 1.45 10.25 5.15
C ALA A 82 1.53 11.51 6.02
N HIS A 83 2.26 12.54 5.59
CA HIS A 83 2.34 13.82 6.30
C HIS A 83 1.00 14.55 6.36
N ARG A 84 0.21 14.56 5.27
CA ARG A 84 -1.10 15.22 5.19
C ARG A 84 -2.19 14.52 5.99
N THR A 85 -2.03 13.23 6.31
CA THR A 85 -3.07 12.39 6.89
C THR A 85 -2.78 11.89 8.31
N LYS A 86 -1.54 12.02 8.81
CA LYS A 86 -1.12 11.54 10.14
C LYS A 86 -1.98 12.05 11.30
N ASP A 87 -2.32 13.35 11.28
CA ASP A 87 -3.14 13.99 12.31
C ASP A 87 -4.65 13.84 12.04
N LYS A 88 -5.01 13.08 10.99
CA LYS A 88 -6.39 12.79 10.58
C LYS A 88 -6.76 11.31 10.79
N GLY A 89 -5.96 10.57 11.57
CA GLY A 89 -6.23 9.19 11.93
C GLY A 89 -5.78 8.13 10.91
N ILE A 90 -4.94 8.49 9.91
CA ILE A 90 -4.30 7.52 9.01
C ILE A 90 -2.81 7.45 9.32
N GLN A 91 -2.32 6.24 9.59
CA GLN A 91 -0.90 5.97 9.73
C GLN A 91 -0.38 5.15 8.56
N VAL A 92 0.81 5.50 8.06
CA VAL A 92 1.50 4.76 7.00
C VAL A 92 2.78 4.16 7.56
N ILE A 93 2.98 2.86 7.35
CA ILE A 93 4.25 2.17 7.61
C ILE A 93 4.69 1.44 6.35
N LEU A 94 5.99 1.29 6.18
CA LEU A 94 6.58 0.55 5.08
C LEU A 94 7.12 -0.79 5.58
N ILE A 95 6.94 -1.85 4.79
CA ILE A 95 7.53 -3.17 5.06
C ILE A 95 8.24 -3.64 3.81
N SER A 96 9.54 -3.93 3.92
CA SER A 96 10.40 -4.39 2.81
C SER A 96 11.05 -5.75 3.12
N PRO A 97 11.48 -6.51 2.10
CA PRO A 97 12.26 -7.72 2.31
C PRO A 97 13.57 -7.46 3.07
N GLU A 98 13.93 -8.33 4.02
CA GLU A 98 15.13 -8.20 4.85
C GLU A 98 16.43 -8.10 4.04
N LYS A 99 16.52 -8.84 2.92
CA LYS A 99 17.75 -8.95 2.14
C LYS A 99 18.09 -7.72 1.30
N GLU A 100 17.21 -6.74 1.21
CA GLU A 100 17.40 -5.57 0.34
C GLU A 100 18.32 -4.51 0.93
N PHE A 101 18.44 -4.46 2.25
CA PHE A 101 19.28 -3.50 2.95
C PHE A 101 20.14 -4.25 4.00
N ARG A 102 21.40 -3.84 4.13
CA ARG A 102 22.32 -4.42 5.12
C ARG A 102 22.03 -3.91 6.53
N THR A 103 21.62 -2.64 6.62
CA THR A 103 21.34 -1.95 7.89
C THR A 103 20.10 -1.08 7.77
N GLY A 104 19.50 -0.72 8.92
CA GLY A 104 18.43 0.27 8.98
C GLY A 104 18.86 1.65 8.50
N GLU A 105 20.13 2.03 8.77
CA GLU A 105 20.70 3.28 8.29
C GLU A 105 20.77 3.34 6.75
N GLU A 106 21.18 2.24 6.09
CA GLU A 106 21.19 2.17 4.63
C GLU A 106 19.78 2.36 4.08
N ARG A 107 18.78 1.70 4.70
CA ARG A 107 17.37 1.83 4.30
C ARG A 107 16.83 3.25 4.48
N TYR A 108 17.11 3.87 5.62
CA TYR A 108 16.75 5.25 5.90
C TYR A 108 17.36 6.23 4.90
N ASN A 109 18.69 6.10 4.63
CA ASN A 109 19.37 6.94 3.66
C ASN A 109 18.85 6.75 2.24
N PHE A 110 18.47 5.53 1.87
CA PHE A 110 17.81 5.24 0.60
C PHE A 110 16.45 5.96 0.50
N LEU A 111 15.58 5.85 1.50
CA LEU A 111 14.29 6.53 1.53
C LEU A 111 14.45 8.05 1.42
N ARG A 112 15.37 8.64 2.15
CA ARG A 112 15.68 10.08 2.02
C ARG A 112 16.09 10.45 0.60
N LYS A 113 16.95 9.66 -0.03
CA LYS A 113 17.42 9.89 -1.40
C LYS A 113 16.29 9.88 -2.42
N ILE A 114 15.29 9.05 -2.24
CA ILE A 114 14.12 8.97 -3.14
C ILE A 114 12.97 9.89 -2.73
N GLY A 115 13.18 10.77 -1.74
CA GLY A 115 12.24 11.82 -1.36
C GLY A 115 11.19 11.42 -0.32
N ALA A 116 11.46 10.36 0.47
CA ALA A 116 10.55 9.88 1.51
C ALA A 116 11.22 9.85 2.92
N PRO A 117 11.66 11.01 3.45
CA PRO A 117 12.42 11.07 4.69
C PRO A 117 11.60 10.82 5.96
N HIS A 118 10.27 10.92 5.90
CA HIS A 118 9.39 10.82 7.08
C HIS A 118 8.73 9.44 7.23
N LEU A 119 8.78 8.59 6.18
CA LEU A 119 8.21 7.26 6.22
C LEU A 119 9.07 6.32 7.08
N VAL A 120 8.41 5.61 7.99
CA VAL A 120 9.05 4.59 8.84
C VAL A 120 8.98 3.24 8.14
N SER A 121 10.13 2.58 7.99
CA SER A 121 10.23 1.30 7.29
C SER A 121 10.73 0.19 8.20
N TYR A 122 10.09 -0.96 8.07
CA TYR A 122 10.37 -2.21 8.76
C TYR A 122 10.84 -3.27 7.77
N VAL A 123 11.33 -4.40 8.27
CA VAL A 123 11.77 -5.53 7.44
C VAL A 123 10.94 -6.78 7.72
N ASP A 124 10.57 -7.45 6.64
CA ASP A 124 9.96 -8.77 6.67
C ASP A 124 11.05 -9.84 6.55
N ARG A 125 11.28 -10.59 7.62
CA ARG A 125 12.26 -11.68 7.65
C ARG A 125 11.69 -12.94 7.02
N LYS A 126 12.47 -13.51 6.10
CA LYS A 126 12.11 -14.77 5.40
C LYS A 126 10.77 -14.72 4.66
N ALA A 127 10.30 -13.53 4.31
CA ALA A 127 9.00 -13.31 3.68
C ALA A 127 7.79 -13.85 4.50
N ASN A 128 7.93 -13.94 5.83
CA ASN A 128 6.87 -14.50 6.69
C ASN A 128 5.62 -13.64 6.69
N PHE A 129 5.80 -12.30 6.70
CA PHE A 129 4.69 -11.37 6.72
C PHE A 129 3.92 -11.39 5.40
N VAL A 130 4.60 -11.21 4.26
CA VAL A 130 3.97 -11.19 2.94
C VAL A 130 3.29 -12.51 2.60
N ASN A 131 3.92 -13.64 2.93
CA ASN A 131 3.35 -14.96 2.71
C ASN A 131 2.11 -15.21 3.59
N GLY A 132 2.18 -14.83 4.86
CA GLY A 132 1.07 -14.98 5.79
C GLY A 132 -0.14 -14.10 5.45
N MET A 133 0.09 -12.92 4.83
CA MET A 133 -0.96 -12.04 4.33
C MET A 133 -1.44 -12.41 2.92
N GLY A 134 -0.79 -13.38 2.25
CA GLY A 134 -1.15 -13.80 0.89
C GLY A 134 -0.90 -12.72 -0.17
N VAL A 135 0.09 -11.84 0.05
CA VAL A 135 0.43 -10.74 -0.88
C VAL A 135 1.71 -11.07 -1.62
N PHE A 136 1.63 -11.19 -2.96
CA PHE A 136 2.74 -11.65 -3.81
C PHE A 136 3.19 -10.62 -4.84
N VAL A 137 2.66 -9.40 -4.76
CA VAL A 137 3.00 -8.30 -5.69
C VAL A 137 3.37 -7.03 -4.91
N THR A 138 4.18 -6.17 -5.51
CA THR A 138 4.52 -4.83 -5.00
C THR A 138 4.39 -3.79 -6.12
N PRO A 139 3.93 -2.57 -5.82
CA PRO A 139 3.46 -2.10 -4.51
C PRO A 139 2.12 -2.73 -4.11
N ALA A 140 1.95 -2.98 -2.82
CA ALA A 140 0.67 -3.37 -2.24
C ALA A 140 0.48 -2.70 -0.88
N VAL A 141 -0.74 -2.31 -0.57
CA VAL A 141 -1.13 -1.71 0.70
C VAL A 141 -2.16 -2.61 1.37
N ILE A 142 -1.90 -3.00 2.61
CA ILE A 142 -2.86 -3.66 3.47
C ILE A 142 -3.51 -2.59 4.34
N LEU A 143 -4.83 -2.52 4.32
CA LEU A 143 -5.63 -1.57 5.09
C LEU A 143 -6.14 -2.25 6.36
N VAL A 144 -5.81 -1.70 7.52
CA VAL A 144 -6.11 -2.30 8.83
C VAL A 144 -6.87 -1.31 9.70
N ASN A 145 -7.97 -1.75 10.29
CA ASN A 145 -8.75 -0.95 11.23
C ASN A 145 -8.14 -0.96 12.65
N LYS A 146 -8.68 -0.14 13.55
CA LYS A 146 -8.19 -0.04 14.92
C LYS A 146 -8.34 -1.31 15.78
N ASP A 147 -9.17 -2.27 15.34
CA ASP A 147 -9.32 -3.58 16.00
C ASP A 147 -8.41 -4.65 15.40
N ASN A 148 -7.40 -4.24 14.59
CA ASN A 148 -6.43 -5.11 13.94
C ASN A 148 -7.08 -6.12 12.97
N GLU A 149 -8.14 -5.70 12.28
CA GLU A 149 -8.76 -6.47 11.20
C GLU A 149 -8.40 -5.85 9.84
N GLU A 150 -8.13 -6.70 8.86
CA GLU A 150 -7.89 -6.29 7.49
C GLU A 150 -9.22 -5.88 6.83
N VAL A 151 -9.31 -4.65 6.36
CA VAL A 151 -10.52 -4.09 5.73
C VAL A 151 -10.40 -3.95 4.22
N GLY A 152 -9.22 -4.13 3.66
CA GLY A 152 -9.01 -4.08 2.21
C GLY A 152 -7.55 -4.13 1.81
N GLN A 153 -7.34 -4.19 0.50
CA GLN A 153 -6.01 -4.14 -0.13
C GLN A 153 -6.04 -3.20 -1.34
N ILE A 154 -4.92 -2.50 -1.56
CA ILE A 154 -4.67 -1.71 -2.76
C ILE A 154 -3.41 -2.28 -3.42
N THR A 155 -3.46 -2.57 -4.71
CA THR A 155 -2.31 -3.06 -5.48
C THR A 155 -2.11 -2.23 -6.73
N GLY A 156 -0.86 -2.04 -7.15
CA GLY A 156 -0.50 -1.22 -8.31
C GLY A 156 -0.19 0.22 -7.94
N ASP A 157 -0.02 1.04 -8.97
CA ASP A 157 0.39 2.44 -8.90
C ASP A 157 -0.78 3.34 -8.51
N VAL A 158 -0.59 4.19 -7.49
CA VAL A 158 -1.60 5.13 -6.97
C VAL A 158 -0.99 6.53 -6.91
N ASP A 159 -1.68 7.52 -7.42
CA ASP A 159 -1.25 8.92 -7.25
C ASP A 159 -1.58 9.43 -5.83
N TRP A 160 -0.72 9.07 -4.88
CA TRP A 160 -0.90 9.40 -3.46
C TRP A 160 -0.90 10.91 -3.15
N ASP A 161 -0.43 11.76 -4.08
CA ASP A 161 -0.40 13.22 -3.91
C ASP A 161 -1.67 13.90 -4.45
N ASP A 162 -2.54 13.15 -5.13
CA ASP A 162 -3.81 13.61 -5.66
C ASP A 162 -4.80 13.87 -4.52
N ASP A 163 -5.47 15.02 -4.56
CA ASP A 163 -6.45 15.43 -3.54
C ASP A 163 -7.66 14.51 -3.51
N ASP A 164 -8.12 14.00 -4.66
CA ASP A 164 -9.24 13.05 -4.73
C ASP A 164 -8.89 11.71 -4.06
N VAL A 165 -7.63 11.25 -4.20
CA VAL A 165 -7.13 10.05 -3.51
C VAL A 165 -7.09 10.27 -1.99
N ILE A 166 -6.63 11.44 -1.55
CA ILE A 166 -6.58 11.78 -0.12
C ILE A 166 -8.00 11.84 0.46
N ASP A 167 -8.91 12.51 -0.22
CA ASP A 167 -10.30 12.62 0.22
C ASP A 167 -11.01 11.27 0.25
N TYR A 168 -10.74 10.42 -0.76
CA TYR A 168 -11.22 9.03 -0.77
C TYR A 168 -10.72 8.23 0.43
N MET A 169 -9.43 8.32 0.76
CA MET A 169 -8.84 7.59 1.87
C MET A 169 -9.35 8.09 3.24
N LEU A 170 -9.57 9.40 3.38
CA LEU A 170 -10.18 9.97 4.58
C LEU A 170 -11.63 9.54 4.75
N LYS A 171 -12.41 9.50 3.66
CA LYS A 171 -13.77 8.97 3.67
C LYS A 171 -13.78 7.49 4.02
N LEU A 172 -12.92 6.69 3.38
CA LEU A 172 -12.80 5.26 3.66
C LEU A 172 -12.50 5.01 5.15
N LYS A 173 -11.55 5.76 5.74
CA LYS A 173 -11.24 5.69 7.16
C LYS A 173 -12.49 5.94 8.01
N ASN A 174 -13.27 6.98 7.71
CA ASN A 174 -14.50 7.31 8.45
C ASN A 174 -15.55 6.19 8.32
N ASP A 175 -15.74 5.65 7.11
CA ASP A 175 -16.68 4.56 6.86
C ASP A 175 -16.29 3.27 7.59
N VAL A 176 -15.00 2.95 7.64
CA VAL A 176 -14.44 1.82 8.40
C VAL A 176 -14.67 1.99 9.89
N SER A 177 -14.38 3.17 10.45
CA SER A 177 -14.58 3.48 11.87
C SER A 177 -16.05 3.38 12.26
N LYS A 178 -16.95 3.92 11.43
CA LYS A 178 -18.40 3.84 11.65
C LYS A 178 -18.91 2.40 11.69
N LYS A 179 -18.54 1.58 10.70
CA LYS A 179 -18.92 0.16 10.64
C LYS A 179 -18.43 -0.62 11.88
N LEU A 180 -17.25 -0.29 12.36
CA LEU A 180 -16.68 -0.92 13.53
C LEU A 180 -17.48 -0.59 14.80
N GLU A 181 -17.88 0.67 14.99
CA GLU A 181 -18.72 1.08 16.14
C GLU A 181 -20.12 0.44 16.06
N GLU A 182 -20.71 0.38 14.87
CA GLU A 182 -22.00 -0.30 14.66
C GLU A 182 -21.91 -1.80 15.02
N LYS A 183 -20.83 -2.48 14.63
CA LYS A 183 -20.57 -3.89 14.99
C LYS A 183 -20.44 -4.07 16.51
N LYS A 184 -19.74 -3.18 17.20
CA LYS A 184 -19.58 -3.23 18.65
C LYS A 184 -20.90 -3.02 19.37
N ALA A 185 -21.69 -2.03 18.95
CA ALA A 185 -23.01 -1.76 19.55
C ALA A 185 -23.95 -2.97 19.38
N ALA A 186 -23.98 -3.60 18.20
CA ALA A 186 -24.79 -4.79 17.97
C ALA A 186 -24.38 -5.98 18.84
N ASN A 187 -23.07 -6.19 19.05
CA ASN A 187 -22.57 -7.26 19.93
C ASN A 187 -22.96 -7.05 21.40
N GLN A 188 -22.85 -5.81 21.90
CA GLN A 188 -23.25 -5.47 23.28
C GLN A 188 -24.74 -5.73 23.54
N GLN A 189 -25.61 -5.36 22.57
CA GLN A 189 -27.05 -5.63 22.70
C GLN A 189 -27.38 -7.13 22.75
N ASN A 190 -26.63 -7.96 22.01
CA ASN A 190 -26.81 -9.42 22.02
C ASN A 190 -26.32 -10.06 23.33
N GLU A 191 -25.29 -9.52 23.96
CA GLU A 191 -24.76 -9.98 25.26
C GLU A 191 -25.71 -9.65 26.43
N GLU A 192 -26.41 -8.51 26.36
CA GLU A 192 -27.39 -8.10 27.38
C GLU A 192 -28.70 -8.88 27.32
N GLN A 193 -28.99 -9.59 26.20
CA GLN A 193 -30.21 -10.37 25.99
C GLN A 193 -30.06 -11.87 26.32
N ASN A 194 -28.85 -12.34 26.63
CA ASN A 194 -28.54 -13.72 27.00
C ASN A 194 -28.21 -13.84 28.50
#